data_ae4115795ba00fd68cd59f60438a17d3
#
_entry.id   ae4115795ba00fd68cd59f60438a17d3
#
_cell.length_a   1.000
_cell.length_b   1.000
_cell.length_c   1.000
_cell.angle_alpha   90.00
_cell.angle_beta   90.00
_cell.angle_gamma   90.00
#
_symmetry.space_group_name_H-M   'P 1'
#
loop_
_entity.id
_entity.type
_entity.pdbx_description
1 polymer ?
#
loop_
_entity_poly.entity_id
_entity_poly.type
_entity_poly.pdbx_seq_one_letter_code
_entity_poly.pdbx_strand_id
1 'polypeptide(L)'
;PLYLSWANQTVTDEKIEDLCNIFSLLVQQSVIDSDWVDGFLDFFACHIEEKTHILVTATPTEEINEILKALNIKHFFSNVHGAPQSKSYVIADTLRTLDVGFKEALMLGDTESDYRAAEENNVLFLLRGTDLNKKLQGLCKGRVFKDFING
;
A
#
# COMPACT_ATOMS: atom_id res chain seq x y z
N PRO A 1 19.33 8.12 -14.47
CA PRO A 1 20.27 8.43 -15.57
C PRO A 1 19.89 9.70 -16.35
N LEU A 2 18.62 9.86 -16.79
CA LEU A 2 18.18 11.02 -17.60
C LEU A 2 18.41 12.35 -16.86
N TYR A 3 18.11 12.44 -15.58
CA TYR A 3 18.31 13.66 -14.80
C TYR A 3 19.78 14.09 -14.76
N LEU A 4 20.70 13.16 -14.53
CA LEU A 4 22.14 13.44 -14.48
C LEU A 4 22.67 13.90 -15.84
N SER A 5 22.16 13.32 -16.94
CA SER A 5 22.53 13.75 -18.28
C SER A 5 22.01 15.17 -18.60
N TRP A 6 20.84 15.53 -18.14
CA TRP A 6 20.31 16.90 -18.27
C TRP A 6 21.13 17.92 -17.47
N ALA A 7 21.62 17.51 -16.29
CA ALA A 7 22.48 18.37 -15.45
C ALA A 7 23.93 18.43 -15.92
N ASN A 8 24.25 17.89 -17.11
CA ASN A 8 25.63 17.77 -17.64
C ASN A 8 26.63 17.15 -16.64
N GLN A 9 26.14 16.21 -15.81
CA GLN A 9 26.96 15.49 -14.87
C GLN A 9 27.29 14.09 -15.39
N THR A 10 28.47 13.60 -15.07
CA THR A 10 28.86 12.22 -15.35
C THR A 10 27.97 11.28 -14.54
N VAL A 11 27.31 10.33 -15.24
CA VAL A 11 26.51 9.29 -14.62
C VAL A 11 27.47 8.24 -14.01
N THR A 12 27.48 8.13 -12.70
CA THR A 12 28.19 7.09 -11.96
C THR A 12 27.20 6.33 -11.09
N ASP A 13 27.51 5.07 -10.77
CA ASP A 13 26.64 4.24 -9.92
C ASP A 13 26.45 4.89 -8.54
N GLU A 14 27.50 5.46 -7.96
CA GLU A 14 27.46 6.19 -6.69
C GLU A 14 26.45 7.35 -6.72
N LYS A 15 26.47 8.18 -7.78
CA LYS A 15 25.53 9.29 -7.91
C LYS A 15 24.09 8.82 -8.11
N ILE A 16 23.90 7.68 -8.76
CA ILE A 16 22.57 7.08 -8.91
C ILE A 16 22.08 6.63 -7.55
N GLU A 17 22.91 5.96 -6.77
CA GLU A 17 22.58 5.50 -5.42
C GLU A 17 22.25 6.68 -4.49
N ASP A 18 23.05 7.72 -4.48
CA ASP A 18 22.79 8.93 -3.72
C ASP A 18 21.44 9.57 -4.07
N LEU A 19 21.12 9.67 -5.37
CA LEU A 19 19.84 10.23 -5.81
C LEU A 19 18.67 9.33 -5.41
N CYS A 20 18.82 8.01 -5.49
CA CYS A 20 17.81 7.06 -5.04
C CYS A 20 17.56 7.20 -3.53
N ASN A 21 18.62 7.33 -2.74
CA ASN A 21 18.53 7.50 -1.29
C ASN A 21 17.84 8.82 -0.93
N ILE A 22 18.22 9.93 -1.56
CA ILE A 22 17.56 11.24 -1.35
C ILE A 22 16.09 11.18 -1.74
N PHE A 23 15.78 10.57 -2.88
CA PHE A 23 14.40 10.40 -3.33
C PHE A 23 13.56 9.57 -2.35
N SER A 24 14.12 8.46 -1.87
CA SER A 24 13.49 7.60 -0.87
C SER A 24 13.15 8.37 0.41
N LEU A 25 14.11 9.14 0.94
CA LEU A 25 13.89 9.96 2.14
C LEU A 25 12.81 11.03 1.95
N LEU A 26 12.80 11.69 0.78
CA LEU A 26 11.78 12.70 0.47
C LEU A 26 10.38 12.08 0.35
N VAL A 27 10.28 10.89 -0.25
CA VAL A 27 9.00 10.16 -0.36
C VAL A 27 8.52 9.73 1.01
N GLN A 28 9.39 9.15 1.84
CA GLN A 28 9.05 8.75 3.21
C GLN A 28 8.51 9.94 4.02
N GLN A 29 9.22 11.08 4.00
CA GLN A 29 8.80 12.27 4.71
C GLN A 29 7.46 12.79 4.20
N SER A 30 7.25 12.82 2.88
CA SER A 30 5.98 13.23 2.28
C SER A 30 4.81 12.35 2.70
N VAL A 31 5.04 11.04 2.86
CA VAL A 31 4.01 10.11 3.35
C VAL A 31 3.70 10.36 4.83
N ILE A 32 4.75 10.56 5.65
CA ILE A 32 4.59 10.83 7.09
C ILE A 32 3.84 12.14 7.33
N ASP A 33 4.07 13.16 6.52
CA ASP A 33 3.45 14.47 6.62
C ASP A 33 2.08 14.57 5.93
N SER A 34 1.62 13.49 5.26
CA SER A 34 0.34 13.48 4.55
C SER A 34 -0.84 13.45 5.52
N ASP A 35 -1.92 14.10 5.12
CA ASP A 35 -3.20 13.99 5.82
C ASP A 35 -3.74 12.56 5.78
N TRP A 36 -4.35 12.16 6.89
CA TRP A 36 -5.02 10.87 6.99
C TRP A 36 -6.29 10.82 6.14
N VAL A 37 -6.60 9.63 5.66
CA VAL A 37 -7.95 9.38 5.14
C VAL A 37 -8.93 9.43 6.31
N ASP A 38 -10.00 10.20 6.15
CA ASP A 38 -10.98 10.42 7.21
C ASP A 38 -11.50 9.09 7.78
N GLY A 39 -11.48 8.99 9.10
CA GLY A 39 -11.93 7.81 9.85
C GLY A 39 -10.94 6.62 9.86
N PHE A 40 -9.79 6.70 9.19
CA PHE A 40 -8.82 5.59 9.11
C PHE A 40 -8.39 5.09 10.50
N LEU A 41 -7.93 5.98 11.36
CA LEU A 41 -7.39 5.61 12.68
C LEU A 41 -8.47 4.99 13.57
N ASP A 42 -9.67 5.56 13.58
CA ASP A 42 -10.80 5.06 14.37
C ASP A 42 -11.27 3.69 13.86
N PHE A 43 -11.36 3.52 12.55
CA PHE A 43 -11.73 2.25 11.93
C PHE A 43 -10.77 1.12 12.35
N PHE A 44 -9.46 1.33 12.23
CA PHE A 44 -8.49 0.30 12.58
C PHE A 44 -8.45 0.05 14.10
N ALA A 45 -8.53 1.10 14.91
CA ALA A 45 -8.56 0.95 16.37
C ALA A 45 -9.78 0.14 16.86
N CYS A 46 -10.94 0.34 16.25
CA CYS A 46 -12.15 -0.40 16.60
C CYS A 46 -12.14 -1.87 16.17
N HIS A 47 -11.38 -2.23 15.13
CA HIS A 47 -11.42 -3.58 14.55
C HIS A 47 -10.16 -4.41 14.80
N ILE A 48 -9.17 -3.87 15.53
CA ILE A 48 -7.87 -4.53 15.70
C ILE A 48 -7.97 -5.89 16.43
N GLU A 49 -8.92 -6.06 17.34
CA GLU A 49 -9.11 -7.30 18.07
C GLU A 49 -9.96 -8.32 17.31
N GLU A 50 -10.80 -7.85 16.39
CA GLU A 50 -11.77 -8.71 15.68
C GLU A 50 -11.26 -9.17 14.32
N LYS A 51 -10.35 -8.43 13.71
CA LYS A 51 -9.87 -8.64 12.35
C LYS A 51 -8.35 -8.72 12.29
N THR A 52 -7.84 -9.59 11.46
CA THR A 52 -6.42 -9.64 11.12
C THR A 52 -6.15 -8.67 9.98
N HIS A 53 -5.38 -7.63 10.24
CA HIS A 53 -4.98 -6.65 9.23
C HIS A 53 -3.56 -6.95 8.75
N ILE A 54 -3.40 -6.98 7.44
CA ILE A 54 -2.11 -7.20 6.77
C ILE A 54 -1.88 -6.07 5.78
N LEU A 55 -0.74 -5.42 5.88
CA LEU A 55 -0.35 -4.39 4.94
C LEU A 55 0.48 -4.98 3.81
N VAL A 56 0.08 -4.67 2.58
CA VAL A 56 0.80 -5.05 1.35
C VAL A 56 1.03 -3.80 0.52
N THR A 57 2.29 -3.47 0.23
CA THR A 57 2.66 -2.25 -0.49
C THR A 57 3.76 -2.48 -1.51
N ALA A 58 3.86 -1.58 -2.49
CA ALA A 58 5.00 -1.52 -3.41
C ALA A 58 6.22 -0.81 -2.80
N THR A 59 6.07 -0.13 -1.66
CA THR A 59 7.17 0.45 -0.91
C THR A 59 8.09 -0.65 -0.40
N PRO A 60 9.44 -0.51 -0.46
CA PRO A 60 10.36 -1.48 0.12
C PRO A 60 10.05 -1.78 1.59
N THR A 61 10.27 -3.04 2.00
CA THR A 61 9.89 -3.50 3.36
C THR A 61 10.53 -2.69 4.48
N GLU A 62 11.77 -2.29 4.33
CA GLU A 62 12.47 -1.49 5.33
C GLU A 62 11.85 -0.08 5.44
N GLU A 63 11.61 0.56 4.30
CA GLU A 63 11.03 1.91 4.25
C GLU A 63 9.62 1.95 4.85
N ILE A 64 8.75 1.02 4.48
CA ILE A 64 7.39 0.99 5.03
C ILE A 64 7.40 0.75 6.54
N ASN A 65 8.31 -0.07 7.06
CA ASN A 65 8.42 -0.28 8.49
C ASN A 65 8.83 1.00 9.24
N GLU A 66 9.74 1.80 8.69
CA GLU A 66 10.12 3.09 9.29
C GLU A 66 8.96 4.11 9.24
N ILE A 67 8.22 4.18 8.12
CA ILE A 67 7.02 5.01 8.01
C ILE A 67 5.98 4.63 9.06
N LEU A 68 5.64 3.35 9.18
CA LEU A 68 4.64 2.86 10.14
C LEU A 68 5.05 3.11 11.58
N LYS A 69 6.35 3.03 11.87
CA LYS A 69 6.90 3.35 13.19
C LYS A 69 6.82 4.85 13.49
N ALA A 70 7.20 5.69 12.54
CA ALA A 70 7.11 7.16 12.68
C ALA A 70 5.66 7.61 12.90
N LEU A 71 4.70 7.01 12.20
CA LEU A 71 3.27 7.26 12.34
C LEU A 71 2.64 6.58 13.58
N ASN A 72 3.40 5.74 14.29
CA ASN A 72 2.92 4.96 15.45
C ASN A 72 1.69 4.08 15.15
N ILE A 73 1.60 3.51 13.93
CA ILE A 73 0.47 2.66 13.50
C ILE A 73 0.87 1.22 13.17
N LYS A 74 2.13 0.85 13.36
CA LYS A 74 2.59 -0.51 13.06
C LYS A 74 1.80 -1.58 13.80
N HIS A 75 1.34 -1.27 15.00
CA HIS A 75 0.55 -2.17 15.84
C HIS A 75 -0.84 -2.52 15.27
N PHE A 76 -1.35 -1.77 14.30
CA PHE A 76 -2.59 -2.11 13.61
C PHE A 76 -2.44 -3.34 12.67
N PHE A 77 -1.22 -3.69 12.29
CA PHE A 77 -0.96 -4.72 11.30
C PHE A 77 -0.26 -5.93 11.92
N SER A 78 -0.83 -7.10 11.75
CA SER A 78 -0.23 -8.38 12.17
C SER A 78 1.01 -8.70 11.34
N ASN A 79 0.98 -8.36 10.04
CA ASN A 79 2.11 -8.51 9.12
C ASN A 79 2.19 -7.31 8.15
N VAL A 80 3.42 -7.02 7.72
CA VAL A 80 3.73 -5.95 6.77
C VAL A 80 4.63 -6.51 5.68
N HIS A 81 4.17 -6.40 4.43
CA HIS A 81 4.87 -6.89 3.25
C HIS A 81 5.10 -5.75 2.25
N GLY A 82 6.36 -5.47 1.97
CA GLY A 82 6.80 -4.49 0.97
C GLY A 82 7.48 -5.15 -0.22
N ALA A 83 7.91 -4.32 -1.17
CA ALA A 83 8.76 -4.79 -2.27
C ALA A 83 10.01 -5.50 -1.75
N PRO A 84 10.52 -6.54 -2.47
CA PRO A 84 10.18 -6.92 -3.84
C PRO A 84 9.03 -7.94 -3.97
N GLN A 85 8.35 -8.31 -2.90
CA GLN A 85 7.28 -9.30 -2.96
C GLN A 85 6.09 -8.78 -3.78
N SER A 86 5.53 -9.62 -4.67
CA SER A 86 4.32 -9.25 -5.40
C SER A 86 3.08 -9.33 -4.51
N LYS A 87 2.16 -8.40 -4.69
CA LYS A 87 0.90 -8.35 -3.91
C LYS A 87 0.09 -9.64 -4.05
N SER A 88 0.01 -10.19 -5.26
CA SER A 88 -0.71 -11.44 -5.54
C SER A 88 -0.12 -12.62 -4.78
N TYR A 89 1.21 -12.74 -4.77
CA TYR A 89 1.89 -13.78 -3.99
C TYR A 89 1.61 -13.65 -2.48
N VAL A 90 1.71 -12.43 -1.95
CA VAL A 90 1.45 -12.17 -0.52
C VAL A 90 0.02 -12.55 -0.14
N ILE A 91 -0.97 -12.20 -0.96
CA ILE A 91 -2.37 -12.59 -0.72
C ILE A 91 -2.50 -14.11 -0.68
N ALA A 92 -2.00 -14.82 -1.70
CA ALA A 92 -2.07 -16.28 -1.78
C ALA A 92 -1.39 -16.95 -0.56
N ASP A 93 -0.20 -16.48 -0.20
CA ASP A 93 0.57 -17.01 0.93
C ASP A 93 -0.13 -16.74 2.26
N THR A 94 -0.71 -15.56 2.42
CA THR A 94 -1.49 -15.17 3.61
C THR A 94 -2.72 -16.06 3.80
N LEU A 95 -3.54 -16.23 2.75
CA LEU A 95 -4.73 -17.10 2.81
C LEU A 95 -4.36 -18.51 3.22
N ARG A 96 -3.29 -19.05 2.64
CA ARG A 96 -2.77 -20.39 2.95
C ARG A 96 -2.24 -20.49 4.38
N THR A 97 -1.46 -19.50 4.85
CA THR A 97 -0.80 -19.54 6.15
C THR A 97 -1.77 -19.36 7.31
N LEU A 98 -2.80 -18.54 7.12
CA LEU A 98 -3.85 -18.31 8.10
C LEU A 98 -5.00 -19.32 8.00
N ASP A 99 -4.97 -20.23 7.02
CA ASP A 99 -6.05 -21.19 6.72
C ASP A 99 -7.41 -20.50 6.54
N VAL A 100 -7.41 -19.35 5.81
CA VAL A 100 -8.59 -18.51 5.57
C VAL A 100 -9.05 -18.67 4.13
N GLY A 101 -10.35 -18.87 3.95
CA GLY A 101 -10.95 -18.93 2.62
C GLY A 101 -10.98 -17.55 1.93
N PHE A 102 -10.82 -17.52 0.60
CA PHE A 102 -10.82 -16.27 -0.16
C PHE A 102 -12.10 -15.42 0.03
N LYS A 103 -13.24 -16.04 0.41
CA LYS A 103 -14.50 -15.34 0.71
C LYS A 103 -14.51 -14.66 2.08
N GLU A 104 -13.58 -15.01 2.95
CA GLU A 104 -13.43 -14.47 4.30
C GLU A 104 -12.38 -13.34 4.34
N ALA A 105 -11.74 -13.09 3.19
CA ALA A 105 -10.74 -12.04 3.02
C ALA A 105 -11.28 -10.89 2.18
N LEU A 106 -10.81 -9.69 2.49
CA LEU A 106 -11.13 -8.45 1.80
C LEU A 106 -9.83 -7.68 1.54
N MET A 107 -9.64 -7.23 0.31
CA MET A 107 -8.55 -6.31 -0.03
C MET A 107 -9.09 -4.90 -0.22
N LEU A 108 -8.47 -3.95 0.47
CA LEU A 108 -8.66 -2.52 0.28
C LEU A 108 -7.46 -1.96 -0.50
N GLY A 109 -7.71 -1.15 -1.52
CA GLY A 109 -6.63 -0.55 -2.30
C GLY A 109 -7.12 0.57 -3.20
N ASP A 110 -6.19 1.27 -3.85
CA ASP A 110 -6.50 2.41 -4.71
C ASP A 110 -5.86 2.30 -6.11
N THR A 111 -5.09 1.24 -6.36
CA THR A 111 -4.37 1.04 -7.62
C THR A 111 -4.87 -0.15 -8.43
N GLU A 112 -4.56 -0.14 -9.73
CA GLU A 112 -4.83 -1.27 -10.62
C GLU A 112 -4.07 -2.54 -10.19
N SER A 113 -2.88 -2.39 -9.59
CA SER A 113 -2.12 -3.53 -9.09
C SER A 113 -2.79 -4.21 -7.90
N ASP A 114 -3.49 -3.45 -7.04
CA ASP A 114 -4.28 -3.99 -5.94
C ASP A 114 -5.48 -4.78 -6.46
N TYR A 115 -6.21 -4.18 -7.40
CA TYR A 115 -7.35 -4.80 -8.05
C TYR A 115 -6.97 -6.14 -8.70
N ARG A 116 -5.90 -6.16 -9.52
CA ARG A 116 -5.42 -7.38 -10.17
C ARG A 116 -4.99 -8.45 -9.17
N ALA A 117 -4.26 -8.07 -8.13
CA ALA A 117 -3.82 -9.01 -7.10
C ALA A 117 -5.01 -9.66 -6.37
N ALA A 118 -6.07 -8.90 -6.09
CA ALA A 118 -7.31 -9.41 -5.51
C ALA A 118 -8.04 -10.34 -6.48
N GLU A 119 -8.17 -9.95 -7.77
CA GLU A 119 -8.80 -10.80 -8.81
C GLU A 119 -8.08 -12.14 -8.99
N GLU A 120 -6.76 -12.14 -9.09
CA GLU A 120 -5.95 -13.36 -9.25
C GLU A 120 -6.15 -14.35 -8.10
N ASN A 121 -6.48 -13.85 -6.91
CA ASN A 121 -6.72 -14.66 -5.72
C ASN A 121 -8.20 -14.88 -5.39
N ASN A 122 -9.11 -14.39 -6.23
CA ASN A 122 -10.57 -14.42 -6.02
C ASN A 122 -11.02 -13.73 -4.71
N VAL A 123 -10.22 -12.83 -4.16
CA VAL A 123 -10.52 -12.05 -2.95
C VAL A 123 -11.41 -10.87 -3.31
N LEU A 124 -12.38 -10.56 -2.47
CA LEU A 124 -13.19 -9.37 -2.63
C LEU A 124 -12.33 -8.11 -2.58
N PHE A 125 -12.53 -7.21 -3.54
CA PHE A 125 -11.80 -5.93 -3.62
C PHE A 125 -12.74 -4.75 -3.39
N LEU A 126 -12.35 -3.86 -2.48
CA LEU A 126 -12.95 -2.53 -2.30
C LEU A 126 -11.94 -1.47 -2.73
N LEU A 127 -12.34 -0.67 -3.72
CA LEU A 127 -11.53 0.41 -4.25
C LEU A 127 -11.71 1.69 -3.43
N ARG A 128 -10.64 2.26 -2.92
CA ARG A 128 -10.67 3.64 -2.46
C ARG A 128 -10.70 4.58 -3.65
N GLY A 129 -11.82 5.29 -3.83
CA GLY A 129 -12.01 6.24 -4.92
C GLY A 129 -11.23 7.52 -4.71
N THR A 130 -10.39 7.90 -5.69
CA THR A 130 -9.65 9.16 -5.75
C THR A 130 -9.81 9.82 -7.12
N ASP A 131 -9.42 11.07 -7.26
CA ASP A 131 -9.41 11.73 -8.57
C ASP A 131 -8.44 11.09 -9.57
N LEU A 132 -7.43 10.38 -9.08
CA LEU A 132 -6.40 9.75 -9.90
C LEU A 132 -6.83 8.40 -10.49
N ASN A 133 -7.82 7.72 -9.88
CA ASN A 133 -8.22 6.37 -10.29
C ASN A 133 -9.65 6.26 -10.87
N LYS A 134 -10.20 7.34 -11.42
CA LYS A 134 -11.57 7.41 -12.00
C LYS A 134 -11.85 6.29 -13.00
N LYS A 135 -10.85 5.90 -13.78
CA LYS A 135 -10.98 4.82 -14.77
C LYS A 135 -11.21 3.48 -14.08
N LEU A 136 -10.47 3.20 -13.00
CA LEU A 136 -10.62 1.98 -12.21
C LEU A 136 -11.96 1.95 -11.45
N GLN A 137 -12.46 3.11 -11.00
CA GLN A 137 -13.80 3.22 -10.39
C GLN A 137 -14.91 2.71 -11.32
N GLY A 138 -14.75 2.93 -12.63
CA GLY A 138 -15.68 2.42 -13.64
C GLY A 138 -15.74 0.90 -13.73
N LEU A 139 -14.64 0.20 -13.40
CA LEU A 139 -14.56 -1.26 -13.35
C LEU A 139 -15.11 -1.82 -12.03
N CYS A 140 -14.89 -1.12 -10.91
CA CYS A 140 -15.25 -1.55 -9.56
C CYS A 140 -16.65 -1.06 -9.13
N LYS A 141 -17.62 -0.99 -10.03
CA LYS A 141 -18.98 -0.49 -9.76
C LYS A 141 -19.60 -1.12 -8.51
N GLY A 142 -20.07 -0.29 -7.57
CA GLY A 142 -20.68 -0.72 -6.30
C GLY A 142 -19.71 -1.23 -5.24
N ARG A 143 -18.41 -1.12 -5.49
CA ARG A 143 -17.33 -1.50 -4.56
C ARG A 143 -16.29 -0.38 -4.46
N VAL A 144 -16.75 0.85 -4.37
CA VAL A 144 -15.93 2.05 -4.23
C VAL A 144 -16.31 2.75 -2.95
N PHE A 145 -15.34 3.05 -2.10
CA PHE A 145 -15.50 3.88 -0.92
C PHE A 145 -14.59 5.11 -1.02
N LYS A 146 -14.93 6.17 -0.30
CA LYS A 146 -14.15 7.42 -0.29
C LYS A 146 -13.31 7.56 0.96
N ASP A 147 -13.91 7.29 2.09
CA ASP A 147 -13.33 7.41 3.42
C ASP A 147 -13.87 6.30 4.34
N PHE A 148 -13.38 6.22 5.57
CA PHE A 148 -13.78 5.21 6.55
C PHE A 148 -14.95 5.67 7.44
N ILE A 149 -15.54 6.83 7.17
CA ILE A 149 -16.71 7.36 7.92
C ILE A 149 -18.00 6.98 7.22
N ASN A 150 -18.04 7.12 5.87
CA ASN A 150 -19.26 7.01 5.06
C ASN A 150 -19.14 5.91 4.00
N GLY A 151 -18.30 4.89 4.24
CA GLY A 151 -18.02 3.79 3.32
C GLY A 151 -19.12 2.81 3.04
#